data_6df717841c1db8da5a79d5d95786f679
#
_entry.id   6df717841c1db8da5a79d5d95786f679
#
_cell.length_a   1.000
_cell.length_b   1.000
_cell.length_c   1.000
_cell.angle_alpha   90.00
_cell.angle_beta   90.00
_cell.angle_gamma   90.00
#
_symmetry.space_group_name_H-M   'P 1'
#
loop_
_entity.id
_entity.type
_entity.pdbx_description
1 polymer ?
#
loop_
_entity_poly.entity_id
_entity_poly.type
_entity_poly.pdbx_seq_one_letter_code
_entity_poly.pdbx_strand_id
1 'polypeptide(L)'
;MKRVTINTYERGLVFRNGVYQRMLPVGRHWLINEDVTIYDINKPFIAPVELNILLQDADVVNALQVVEVKETEIVLHYENGLLKQVLTAGRYTFWKNIIDNKFVRADISKIAITENIDRSTLCHRLVAPYVRSISVENYEQAIMLVDGKYAMTLYTGVYFWWKNNITITVSKVDTRQLQVEVNGQEILTKDKAALRVNAWAQYRVTDINKALLQNKEYERQLYVLFQLALREYIAALNFDELLEKKDNLAPAILKAVTAKAEALGTHVTGFGIRDIILPGDVKDIMNQVLVAEKKAQANIIMRREETASTRSLLNTAKLMEDNPMLFKLKEMEYVEKIAEKISNISLSGNGMLIDQLRQIFISR
;
A
#
# COMPACT_ATOMS: atom_id res chain seq x y z
N MET A 1 -66.18 -45.40 -13.94
CA MET A 1 -65.00 -46.22 -13.80
C MET A 1 -63.93 -45.72 -14.77
N LYS A 2 -62.78 -45.28 -14.34
CA LYS A 2 -61.67 -44.72 -15.15
C LYS A 2 -60.42 -45.59 -14.97
N ARG A 3 -59.79 -45.94 -16.09
CA ARG A 3 -58.54 -46.68 -16.07
C ARG A 3 -57.39 -45.67 -16.16
N VAL A 4 -56.41 -45.78 -15.25
CA VAL A 4 -55.20 -44.95 -15.19
C VAL A 4 -53.97 -45.84 -15.22
N THR A 5 -52.95 -45.43 -15.99
CA THR A 5 -51.66 -46.10 -16.04
C THR A 5 -50.63 -45.19 -15.38
N ILE A 6 -49.89 -45.66 -14.41
CA ILE A 6 -48.79 -45.00 -13.74
C ILE A 6 -47.48 -45.57 -14.27
N ASN A 7 -46.67 -44.77 -14.92
CA ASN A 7 -45.40 -45.16 -15.51
C ASN A 7 -44.30 -45.31 -14.42
N THR A 8 -43.17 -45.92 -14.77
CA THR A 8 -42.03 -46.15 -13.85
C THR A 8 -41.46 -44.86 -13.22
N TYR A 9 -41.57 -43.74 -13.97
CA TYR A 9 -41.12 -42.43 -13.52
C TYR A 9 -42.24 -41.56 -12.91
N GLU A 10 -43.41 -42.20 -12.61
CA GLU A 10 -44.59 -41.51 -12.08
C GLU A 10 -45.04 -42.07 -10.76
N ARG A 11 -45.76 -41.28 -9.98
CA ARG A 11 -46.57 -41.67 -8.81
C ARG A 11 -47.92 -40.96 -8.90
N GLY A 12 -48.98 -41.68 -8.52
CA GLY A 12 -50.32 -41.13 -8.51
C GLY A 12 -50.81 -40.89 -7.08
N LEU A 13 -51.33 -39.71 -6.78
CA LEU A 13 -52.04 -39.44 -5.54
C LEU A 13 -53.54 -39.45 -5.82
N VAL A 14 -54.30 -40.29 -5.13
CA VAL A 14 -55.73 -40.47 -5.30
C VAL A 14 -56.49 -39.64 -4.30
N PHE A 15 -57.49 -38.94 -4.82
CA PHE A 15 -58.41 -38.13 -4.04
C PHE A 15 -59.86 -38.56 -4.29
N ARG A 16 -60.70 -38.50 -3.25
CA ARG A 16 -62.14 -38.71 -3.35
C ARG A 16 -62.81 -37.50 -2.71
N ASN A 17 -63.61 -36.80 -3.48
CA ASN A 17 -64.26 -35.56 -3.07
C ASN A 17 -63.27 -34.55 -2.43
N GLY A 18 -62.06 -34.41 -3.00
CA GLY A 18 -61.01 -33.54 -2.49
C GLY A 18 -60.22 -34.06 -1.29
N VAL A 19 -60.56 -35.24 -0.73
CA VAL A 19 -59.86 -35.85 0.40
C VAL A 19 -58.89 -36.90 -0.11
N TYR A 20 -57.61 -36.80 0.34
CA TYR A 20 -56.56 -37.75 0.03
C TYR A 20 -56.95 -39.15 0.51
N GLN A 21 -56.73 -40.17 -0.29
CA GLN A 21 -57.05 -41.59 0.01
C GLN A 21 -55.79 -42.46 0.12
N ARG A 22 -54.95 -42.46 -0.93
CA ARG A 22 -53.78 -43.32 -1.05
C ARG A 22 -52.83 -42.88 -2.17
N MET A 23 -51.62 -43.40 -2.15
CA MET A 23 -50.69 -43.34 -3.27
C MET A 23 -50.79 -44.58 -4.16
N LEU A 24 -50.70 -44.39 -5.49
CA LEU A 24 -50.67 -45.48 -6.47
C LEU A 24 -49.24 -45.74 -6.90
N PRO A 25 -48.78 -47.01 -6.79
CA PRO A 25 -47.51 -47.45 -7.34
C PRO A 25 -47.58 -47.54 -8.89
N VAL A 26 -46.46 -47.89 -9.49
CA VAL A 26 -46.35 -48.19 -10.91
C VAL A 26 -47.28 -49.29 -11.30
N GLY A 27 -48.03 -49.11 -12.41
CA GLY A 27 -48.95 -50.14 -12.91
C GLY A 27 -50.23 -49.57 -13.48
N ARG A 28 -51.17 -50.48 -13.74
CA ARG A 28 -52.50 -50.15 -14.23
C ARG A 28 -53.54 -50.24 -13.12
N HIS A 29 -54.27 -49.14 -12.90
CA HIS A 29 -55.22 -49.02 -11.81
C HIS A 29 -56.61 -48.65 -12.33
N TRP A 30 -57.61 -49.16 -11.62
CA TRP A 30 -59.01 -48.82 -11.88
C TRP A 30 -59.51 -47.89 -10.79
N LEU A 31 -60.05 -46.73 -11.17
CA LEU A 31 -60.57 -45.72 -10.24
C LEU A 31 -62.11 -45.68 -10.38
N ILE A 32 -62.79 -45.72 -9.20
CA ILE A 32 -64.27 -45.65 -9.15
C ILE A 32 -64.66 -44.42 -8.33
N ASN A 33 -65.11 -43.38 -8.97
CA ASN A 33 -65.45 -42.11 -8.33
C ASN A 33 -64.33 -41.47 -7.57
N GLU A 34 -63.12 -41.60 -8.10
CA GLU A 34 -61.89 -41.04 -7.56
C GLU A 34 -61.14 -40.26 -8.65
N ASP A 35 -60.44 -39.19 -8.22
CA ASP A 35 -59.52 -38.40 -9.05
C ASP A 35 -58.09 -38.77 -8.71
N VAL A 36 -57.20 -38.69 -9.70
CA VAL A 36 -55.78 -38.95 -9.49
C VAL A 36 -54.96 -37.80 -10.04
N THR A 37 -54.02 -37.34 -9.24
CA THR A 37 -52.98 -36.39 -9.66
C THR A 37 -51.69 -37.19 -9.85
N ILE A 38 -51.15 -37.14 -11.09
CA ILE A 38 -49.92 -37.87 -11.45
C ILE A 38 -48.72 -36.90 -11.31
N TYR A 39 -47.70 -37.35 -10.61
CA TYR A 39 -46.47 -36.66 -10.39
C TYR A 39 -45.32 -37.39 -11.08
N ASP A 40 -44.52 -36.60 -11.84
CA ASP A 40 -43.26 -37.05 -12.39
C ASP A 40 -42.19 -36.97 -11.27
N ILE A 41 -41.60 -38.13 -10.91
CA ILE A 41 -40.60 -38.20 -9.81
C ILE A 41 -39.24 -37.58 -10.17
N ASN A 42 -39.04 -37.15 -11.42
CA ASN A 42 -37.86 -36.35 -11.83
C ASN A 42 -38.06 -34.84 -11.60
N LYS A 43 -39.26 -34.44 -11.20
CA LYS A 43 -39.58 -33.02 -10.94
C LYS A 43 -39.79 -32.79 -9.46
N PRO A 44 -39.58 -31.56 -8.97
CA PRO A 44 -39.86 -31.23 -7.59
C PRO A 44 -41.29 -31.59 -7.19
N PHE A 45 -41.43 -32.17 -6.00
CA PHE A 45 -42.77 -32.47 -5.48
C PHE A 45 -43.41 -31.21 -4.91
N ILE A 46 -44.59 -30.90 -5.37
CA ILE A 46 -45.42 -29.83 -4.80
C ILE A 46 -46.66 -30.50 -4.20
N ALA A 47 -46.82 -30.38 -2.90
CA ALA A 47 -47.92 -31.01 -2.19
C ALA A 47 -49.26 -30.36 -2.63
N PRO A 48 -50.24 -31.17 -3.08
CA PRO A 48 -51.55 -30.65 -3.54
C PRO A 48 -52.50 -30.31 -2.36
N VAL A 49 -52.18 -30.84 -1.17
CA VAL A 49 -52.87 -30.59 0.10
C VAL A 49 -51.81 -30.45 1.21
N GLU A 50 -52.23 -30.15 2.43
CA GLU A 50 -51.34 -30.07 3.58
C GLU A 50 -50.46 -31.31 3.68
N LEU A 51 -49.13 -31.12 3.73
CA LEU A 51 -48.16 -32.20 3.68
C LEU A 51 -48.32 -33.20 4.87
N ASN A 52 -48.72 -32.71 6.04
CA ASN A 52 -48.94 -33.58 7.22
C ASN A 52 -50.07 -34.63 7.00
N ILE A 53 -51.04 -34.33 6.12
CA ILE A 53 -52.09 -35.28 5.75
C ILE A 53 -51.50 -36.38 4.86
N LEU A 54 -50.68 -36.01 3.89
CA LEU A 54 -50.01 -36.95 3.01
C LEU A 54 -49.01 -37.85 3.76
N LEU A 55 -48.33 -37.33 4.77
CA LEU A 55 -47.36 -38.07 5.58
C LEU A 55 -48.01 -39.06 6.58
N GLN A 56 -49.33 -39.14 6.66
CA GLN A 56 -50.02 -40.22 7.38
C GLN A 56 -49.98 -41.54 6.59
N ASP A 57 -49.78 -41.49 5.28
CA ASP A 57 -49.65 -42.66 4.43
C ASP A 57 -48.22 -43.14 4.38
N ALA A 58 -47.98 -44.39 4.79
CA ALA A 58 -46.68 -45.06 4.83
C ALA A 58 -46.00 -45.08 3.43
N ASP A 59 -46.78 -45.25 2.36
CA ASP A 59 -46.26 -45.28 0.98
C ASP A 59 -45.69 -43.90 0.58
N VAL A 60 -46.35 -42.83 1.00
CA VAL A 60 -45.86 -41.43 0.79
C VAL A 60 -44.60 -41.17 1.60
N VAL A 61 -44.55 -41.57 2.87
CA VAL A 61 -43.36 -41.45 3.74
C VAL A 61 -42.16 -42.21 3.14
N ASN A 62 -42.40 -43.36 2.56
CA ASN A 62 -41.35 -44.17 1.93
C ASN A 62 -40.87 -43.53 0.60
N ALA A 63 -41.76 -42.87 -0.14
CA ALA A 63 -41.47 -42.28 -1.44
C ALA A 63 -40.85 -40.85 -1.35
N LEU A 64 -41.13 -40.14 -0.25
CA LEU A 64 -40.68 -38.74 -0.07
C LEU A 64 -39.63 -38.62 1.07
N GLN A 65 -38.67 -37.75 0.85
CA GLN A 65 -37.76 -37.25 1.87
C GLN A 65 -38.15 -35.82 2.24
N VAL A 66 -38.54 -35.60 3.48
CA VAL A 66 -38.88 -34.28 3.99
C VAL A 66 -37.67 -33.67 4.66
N VAL A 67 -37.37 -32.43 4.25
CA VAL A 67 -36.26 -31.64 4.84
C VAL A 67 -36.86 -30.41 5.47
N GLU A 68 -36.85 -30.35 6.78
CA GLU A 68 -37.26 -29.18 7.55
C GLU A 68 -36.01 -28.37 7.88
N VAL A 69 -36.00 -27.07 7.55
CA VAL A 69 -34.92 -26.14 7.78
C VAL A 69 -35.41 -25.06 8.75
N LYS A 70 -34.71 -24.90 9.85
CA LYS A 70 -35.03 -23.86 10.86
C LYS A 70 -34.59 -22.48 10.37
N GLU A 71 -35.09 -21.42 10.99
CA GLU A 71 -34.69 -20.06 10.70
C GLU A 71 -33.21 -19.77 10.94
N THR A 72 -32.58 -20.54 11.84
CA THR A 72 -31.16 -20.44 12.20
C THR A 72 -30.25 -21.35 11.36
N GLU A 73 -30.85 -22.03 10.37
CA GLU A 73 -30.11 -23.03 9.56
C GLU A 73 -30.24 -22.72 8.06
N ILE A 74 -29.26 -23.16 7.31
CA ILE A 74 -29.34 -23.38 5.87
C ILE A 74 -28.97 -24.83 5.56
N VAL A 75 -29.48 -25.35 4.48
CA VAL A 75 -29.15 -26.71 4.04
C VAL A 75 -28.66 -26.68 2.61
N LEU A 76 -27.43 -27.15 2.40
CA LEU A 76 -26.85 -27.33 1.09
C LEU A 76 -27.40 -28.64 0.50
N HIS A 77 -28.15 -28.54 -0.58
CA HIS A 77 -28.73 -29.68 -1.28
C HIS A 77 -27.86 -30.05 -2.48
N TYR A 78 -27.38 -31.28 -2.46
CA TYR A 78 -26.62 -31.88 -3.56
C TYR A 78 -27.46 -32.95 -4.25
N GLU A 79 -27.47 -32.92 -5.58
CA GLU A 79 -28.05 -33.95 -6.45
C GLU A 79 -26.89 -34.68 -7.15
N ASN A 80 -26.77 -35.96 -6.97
CA ASN A 80 -25.68 -36.78 -7.56
C ASN A 80 -24.29 -36.20 -7.32
N GLY A 81 -24.03 -35.63 -6.14
CA GLY A 81 -22.78 -35.00 -5.75
C GLY A 81 -22.58 -33.57 -6.21
N LEU A 82 -23.51 -33.01 -6.99
CA LEU A 82 -23.43 -31.63 -7.46
C LEU A 82 -24.31 -30.71 -6.62
N LEU A 83 -23.77 -29.57 -6.17
CA LEU A 83 -24.54 -28.56 -5.44
C LEU A 83 -25.61 -27.95 -6.35
N LYS A 84 -26.87 -28.20 -6.01
CA LYS A 84 -28.03 -27.76 -6.79
C LYS A 84 -28.64 -26.46 -6.28
N GLN A 85 -28.83 -26.38 -4.96
CA GLN A 85 -29.47 -25.22 -4.32
C GLN A 85 -29.12 -25.14 -2.83
N VAL A 86 -29.39 -23.99 -2.24
CA VAL A 86 -29.35 -23.76 -0.81
C VAL A 86 -30.79 -23.58 -0.32
N LEU A 87 -31.20 -24.43 0.61
CA LEU A 87 -32.51 -24.35 1.23
C LEU A 87 -32.42 -23.42 2.45
N THR A 88 -33.31 -22.45 2.49
CA THR A 88 -33.50 -21.55 3.61
C THR A 88 -34.61 -22.06 4.54
N ALA A 89 -34.94 -21.31 5.59
CA ALA A 89 -36.03 -21.68 6.50
C ALA A 89 -37.30 -22.09 5.76
N GLY A 90 -37.83 -23.26 6.09
CA GLY A 90 -39.01 -23.82 5.46
C GLY A 90 -39.01 -25.33 5.43
N ARG A 91 -40.01 -25.87 4.75
CA ARG A 91 -40.20 -27.31 4.63
C ARG A 91 -40.20 -27.71 3.15
N TYR A 92 -39.28 -28.62 2.82
CA TYR A 92 -39.02 -29.05 1.44
C TYR A 92 -39.23 -30.56 1.32
N THR A 93 -39.70 -30.99 0.14
CA THR A 93 -39.96 -32.39 -0.14
C THR A 93 -39.27 -32.81 -1.41
N PHE A 94 -38.59 -33.95 -1.34
CA PHE A 94 -37.86 -34.56 -2.46
C PHE A 94 -38.27 -36.01 -2.65
N TRP A 95 -38.30 -36.46 -3.92
CA TRP A 95 -38.50 -37.86 -4.20
C TRP A 95 -37.29 -38.67 -3.81
N LYS A 96 -37.51 -39.84 -3.14
CA LYS A 96 -36.48 -40.83 -2.92
C LYS A 96 -36.31 -41.71 -4.17
N ASN A 97 -35.18 -42.38 -4.27
CA ASN A 97 -34.93 -43.52 -5.16
C ASN A 97 -34.39 -43.31 -6.57
N ILE A 98 -34.43 -42.09 -7.17
CA ILE A 98 -33.87 -41.88 -8.51
C ILE A 98 -32.65 -40.98 -8.45
N ILE A 99 -32.76 -39.90 -7.72
CA ILE A 99 -31.68 -38.91 -7.56
C ILE A 99 -31.07 -39.12 -6.18
N ASP A 100 -29.73 -39.26 -6.12
CA ASP A 100 -29.01 -39.26 -4.84
C ASP A 100 -29.04 -37.86 -4.27
N ASN A 101 -29.92 -37.65 -3.30
CA ASN A 101 -30.09 -36.37 -2.61
C ASN A 101 -29.28 -36.40 -1.31
N LYS A 102 -28.27 -35.54 -1.23
CA LYS A 102 -27.47 -35.33 -0.02
C LYS A 102 -27.72 -33.92 0.54
N PHE A 103 -27.93 -33.84 1.85
CA PHE A 103 -28.24 -32.61 2.55
C PHE A 103 -27.19 -32.35 3.61
N VAL A 104 -26.47 -31.24 3.50
CA VAL A 104 -25.50 -30.76 4.49
C VAL A 104 -26.12 -29.58 5.21
N ARG A 105 -26.41 -29.75 6.50
CA ARG A 105 -26.98 -28.72 7.37
C ARG A 105 -25.89 -27.82 7.89
N ALA A 106 -26.13 -26.53 7.92
CA ALA A 106 -25.22 -25.54 8.46
C ALA A 106 -25.98 -24.61 9.42
N ASP A 107 -25.45 -24.46 10.63
CA ASP A 107 -25.98 -23.58 11.65
C ASP A 107 -25.44 -22.16 11.46
N ILE A 108 -26.26 -21.26 10.92
CA ILE A 108 -25.91 -19.87 10.70
C ILE A 108 -26.16 -18.98 11.93
N SER A 109 -26.60 -19.51 13.06
CA SER A 109 -26.72 -18.74 14.30
C SER A 109 -25.35 -18.31 14.83
N LYS A 110 -24.30 -19.05 14.51
CA LYS A 110 -22.92 -18.79 14.87
C LYS A 110 -22.18 -18.17 13.68
N ILE A 111 -21.11 -17.44 13.97
CA ILE A 111 -20.26 -16.88 12.91
C ILE A 111 -19.29 -17.93 12.33
N ALA A 112 -18.83 -18.86 13.16
CA ALA A 112 -17.85 -19.87 12.76
C ALA A 112 -18.50 -20.95 11.88
N ILE A 113 -17.83 -21.31 10.78
CA ILE A 113 -18.18 -22.47 9.94
C ILE A 113 -17.55 -23.69 10.60
N THR A 114 -18.38 -24.52 11.20
CA THR A 114 -17.94 -25.74 11.91
C THR A 114 -18.18 -26.99 11.08
N GLU A 115 -18.97 -26.85 10.03
CA GLU A 115 -19.35 -27.94 9.13
C GLU A 115 -18.20 -28.26 8.16
N ASN A 116 -18.10 -29.52 7.78
CA ASN A 116 -17.11 -29.96 6.79
C ASN A 116 -17.57 -29.59 5.38
N ILE A 117 -17.38 -28.33 5.01
CA ILE A 117 -17.72 -27.74 3.72
C ILE A 117 -16.44 -27.28 3.04
N ASP A 118 -16.20 -27.76 1.82
CA ASP A 118 -15.03 -27.37 1.05
C ASP A 118 -15.02 -25.88 0.71
N ARG A 119 -13.83 -25.31 0.66
CA ARG A 119 -13.62 -23.90 0.29
C ARG A 119 -14.22 -23.55 -1.09
N SER A 120 -14.17 -24.48 -2.04
CA SER A 120 -14.78 -24.31 -3.37
C SER A 120 -16.30 -24.14 -3.28
N THR A 121 -16.93 -24.89 -2.37
CA THR A 121 -18.38 -24.78 -2.12
C THR A 121 -18.72 -23.47 -1.42
N LEU A 122 -17.90 -23.00 -0.46
CA LEU A 122 -18.12 -21.71 0.21
C LEU A 122 -18.04 -20.52 -0.79
N CYS A 123 -17.17 -20.64 -1.78
CA CYS A 123 -17.05 -19.64 -2.87
C CYS A 123 -18.07 -19.81 -4.00
N HIS A 124 -18.86 -20.90 -3.97
CA HIS A 124 -19.84 -21.16 -5.02
C HIS A 124 -20.94 -20.09 -5.03
N ARG A 125 -21.39 -19.67 -6.22
CA ARG A 125 -22.39 -18.59 -6.41
C ARG A 125 -23.68 -18.77 -5.59
N LEU A 126 -24.08 -19.99 -5.30
CA LEU A 126 -25.29 -20.29 -4.51
C LEU A 126 -25.06 -20.13 -3.00
N VAL A 127 -23.84 -20.33 -2.51
CA VAL A 127 -23.49 -20.27 -1.09
C VAL A 127 -22.91 -18.91 -0.70
N ALA A 128 -22.22 -18.24 -1.62
CA ALA A 128 -21.58 -16.92 -1.41
C ALA A 128 -22.52 -15.85 -0.77
N PRO A 129 -23.83 -15.80 -1.06
CA PRO A 129 -24.71 -14.84 -0.37
C PRO A 129 -24.82 -15.05 1.14
N TYR A 130 -24.55 -16.27 1.62
CA TYR A 130 -24.64 -16.67 3.04
C TYR A 130 -23.29 -16.67 3.74
N VAL A 131 -22.20 -16.33 3.04
CA VAL A 131 -20.84 -16.38 3.57
C VAL A 131 -20.22 -14.99 3.49
N ARG A 132 -19.47 -14.61 4.53
CA ARG A 132 -18.54 -13.49 4.51
C ARG A 132 -17.16 -14.05 4.25
N SER A 133 -16.46 -13.52 3.25
CA SER A 133 -15.07 -13.88 2.97
C SER A 133 -14.19 -12.66 3.08
N ILE A 134 -13.06 -12.78 3.76
CA ILE A 134 -12.08 -11.71 3.93
C ILE A 134 -10.70 -12.30 3.63
N SER A 135 -10.00 -11.69 2.69
CA SER A 135 -8.61 -11.98 2.37
C SER A 135 -7.71 -11.03 3.16
N VAL A 136 -6.69 -11.55 3.79
CA VAL A 136 -5.58 -10.79 4.40
C VAL A 136 -4.34 -11.15 3.64
N GLU A 137 -3.74 -10.17 2.98
CA GLU A 137 -2.56 -10.36 2.15
C GLU A 137 -1.32 -10.64 3.01
N ASN A 138 -0.23 -11.11 2.38
CA ASN A 138 0.99 -11.48 3.08
C ASN A 138 1.69 -10.31 3.79
N TYR A 139 1.42 -9.11 3.36
CA TYR A 139 1.93 -7.86 3.92
C TYR A 139 0.93 -7.15 4.83
N GLU A 140 -0.25 -7.74 5.04
CA GLU A 140 -1.29 -7.19 5.91
C GLU A 140 -1.40 -8.00 7.21
N GLN A 141 -1.80 -7.32 8.26
CA GLN A 141 -2.42 -7.92 9.44
C GLN A 141 -3.75 -7.23 9.69
N ALA A 142 -4.69 -7.94 10.29
CA ALA A 142 -6.00 -7.38 10.55
C ALA A 142 -6.50 -7.72 11.96
N ILE A 143 -7.37 -6.84 12.46
CA ILE A 143 -8.11 -7.06 13.70
C ILE A 143 -9.56 -7.34 13.34
N MET A 144 -10.10 -8.41 13.90
CA MET A 144 -11.51 -8.74 13.82
C MET A 144 -12.24 -8.32 15.09
N LEU A 145 -13.28 -7.50 14.90
CA LEU A 145 -14.22 -7.16 15.95
C LEU A 145 -15.55 -7.88 15.70
N VAL A 146 -16.12 -8.47 16.74
CA VAL A 146 -17.43 -9.08 16.73
C VAL A 146 -18.33 -8.27 17.65
N ASP A 147 -19.40 -7.70 17.10
CA ASP A 147 -20.28 -6.75 17.79
C ASP A 147 -19.52 -5.64 18.55
N GLY A 148 -18.48 -5.10 17.90
CA GLY A 148 -17.64 -4.04 18.44
C GLY A 148 -16.59 -4.50 19.46
N LYS A 149 -16.54 -5.78 19.82
CA LYS A 149 -15.55 -6.33 20.75
C LYS A 149 -14.42 -7.00 20.01
N TYR A 150 -13.19 -6.83 20.45
CA TYR A 150 -12.04 -7.53 19.92
C TYR A 150 -12.22 -9.06 20.07
N ALA A 151 -12.11 -9.78 18.97
CA ALA A 151 -12.21 -11.23 18.92
C ALA A 151 -10.85 -11.88 18.68
N MET A 152 -10.17 -11.49 17.62
CA MET A 152 -8.85 -12.06 17.27
C MET A 152 -8.08 -11.16 16.29
N THR A 153 -6.79 -11.42 16.21
CA THR A 153 -5.93 -10.92 15.14
C THR A 153 -5.91 -11.91 13.98
N LEU A 154 -6.08 -11.41 12.76
CA LEU A 154 -6.02 -12.20 11.54
C LEU A 154 -4.66 -11.99 10.86
N TYR A 155 -4.02 -13.10 10.56
CA TYR A 155 -2.78 -13.15 9.78
C TYR A 155 -3.08 -13.46 8.32
N THR A 156 -2.06 -13.56 7.51
CA THR A 156 -2.17 -13.90 6.08
C THR A 156 -3.06 -15.12 5.85
N GLY A 157 -4.05 -14.97 4.98
CA GLY A 157 -4.97 -16.02 4.62
C GLY A 157 -6.32 -15.53 4.18
N VAL A 158 -7.19 -16.46 3.81
CA VAL A 158 -8.58 -16.19 3.49
C VAL A 158 -9.46 -16.84 4.54
N TYR A 159 -10.30 -16.04 5.15
CA TYR A 159 -11.18 -16.39 6.23
C TYR A 159 -12.62 -16.40 5.77
N PHE A 160 -13.42 -17.34 6.30
CA PHE A 160 -14.82 -17.50 5.96
C PHE A 160 -15.65 -17.57 7.23
N TRP A 161 -16.79 -16.88 7.25
CA TRP A 161 -17.76 -16.91 8.34
C TRP A 161 -19.17 -16.91 7.78
N TRP A 162 -20.13 -17.46 8.51
CA TRP A 162 -21.52 -17.35 8.16
C TRP A 162 -22.00 -15.89 8.24
N LYS A 163 -22.82 -15.52 7.29
CA LYS A 163 -23.45 -14.20 7.25
C LYS A 163 -24.75 -14.26 8.04
N ASN A 164 -24.75 -13.66 9.22
CA ASN A 164 -25.89 -13.57 10.13
C ASN A 164 -26.04 -12.15 10.68
N ASN A 165 -26.87 -11.97 11.70
CA ASN A 165 -27.15 -10.68 12.35
C ASN A 165 -25.98 -10.17 13.23
N ILE A 166 -24.98 -11.01 13.50
CA ILE A 166 -23.79 -10.64 14.27
C ILE A 166 -22.89 -9.79 13.38
N THR A 167 -22.50 -8.62 13.84
CA THR A 167 -21.66 -7.69 13.08
C THR A 167 -20.19 -8.08 13.18
N ILE A 168 -19.55 -8.30 12.04
CA ILE A 168 -18.11 -8.51 11.96
C ILE A 168 -17.49 -7.30 11.25
N THR A 169 -16.57 -6.63 11.95
CA THR A 169 -15.75 -5.54 11.39
C THR A 169 -14.31 -5.99 11.36
N VAL A 170 -13.65 -5.82 10.21
CA VAL A 170 -12.23 -6.15 10.05
C VAL A 170 -11.48 -4.91 9.59
N SER A 171 -10.51 -4.49 10.41
CA SER A 171 -9.61 -3.38 10.12
C SER A 171 -8.24 -3.92 9.79
N LYS A 172 -7.69 -3.53 8.65
CA LYS A 172 -6.41 -4.01 8.13
C LYS A 172 -5.34 -2.94 8.24
N VAL A 173 -4.11 -3.38 8.41
CA VAL A 173 -2.91 -2.53 8.42
C VAL A 173 -1.85 -3.18 7.55
N ASP A 174 -1.17 -2.38 6.75
CA ASP A 174 0.04 -2.77 6.01
C ASP A 174 1.24 -2.79 6.98
N THR A 175 1.94 -3.91 7.06
CA THR A 175 3.09 -4.12 7.94
C THR A 175 4.43 -3.83 7.27
N ARG A 176 4.43 -3.47 5.99
CA ARG A 176 5.63 -3.05 5.26
C ARG A 176 6.11 -1.70 5.75
N GLN A 177 7.25 -1.30 5.24
CA GLN A 177 7.76 0.06 5.48
C GLN A 177 6.92 1.06 4.71
N LEU A 178 6.31 1.97 5.43
CA LEU A 178 5.47 3.06 4.93
C LEU A 178 6.23 4.38 5.04
N GLN A 179 5.80 5.37 4.27
CA GLN A 179 6.37 6.70 4.30
C GLN A 179 5.29 7.74 4.58
N VAL A 180 5.61 8.68 5.45
CA VAL A 180 4.80 9.88 5.70
C VAL A 180 5.60 11.11 5.31
N GLU A 181 4.97 12.02 4.58
CA GLU A 181 5.57 13.30 4.18
C GLU A 181 5.05 14.41 5.08
N VAL A 182 5.99 15.16 5.67
CA VAL A 182 5.73 16.33 6.52
C VAL A 182 6.11 17.57 5.73
N ASN A 183 5.20 18.05 4.91
CA ASN A 183 5.45 19.13 3.95
C ASN A 183 4.94 20.48 4.44
N GLY A 184 5.58 21.55 3.95
CA GLY A 184 5.10 22.92 4.06
C GLY A 184 5.07 23.51 5.46
N GLN A 185 5.95 23.06 6.36
CA GLN A 185 6.01 23.58 7.72
C GLN A 185 6.72 24.92 7.74
N GLU A 186 5.98 25.99 8.00
CA GLU A 186 6.55 27.30 8.30
C GLU A 186 6.93 27.36 9.78
N ILE A 187 8.21 27.52 10.03
CA ILE A 187 8.80 27.47 11.36
C ILE A 187 9.72 28.69 11.52
N LEU A 188 9.63 29.34 12.67
CA LEU A 188 10.55 30.39 13.05
C LEU A 188 11.73 29.81 13.83
N THR A 189 12.94 30.19 13.45
CA THR A 189 14.14 29.92 14.23
C THR A 189 14.18 30.79 15.50
N LYS A 190 15.14 30.55 16.37
CA LYS A 190 15.34 31.31 17.61
C LYS A 190 15.57 32.82 17.34
N ASP A 191 16.26 33.14 16.27
CA ASP A 191 16.51 34.51 15.78
C ASP A 191 15.41 35.08 14.88
N LYS A 192 14.24 34.40 14.86
CA LYS A 192 13.00 34.81 14.13
C LYS A 192 13.12 34.75 12.62
N ALA A 193 14.06 34.04 12.04
CA ALA A 193 14.05 33.77 10.60
C ALA A 193 12.92 32.76 10.28
N ALA A 194 12.06 33.13 9.33
CA ALA A 194 10.99 32.22 8.87
C ALA A 194 11.58 31.21 7.87
N LEU A 195 11.34 29.93 8.11
CA LEU A 195 11.79 28.85 7.24
C LEU A 195 10.60 27.98 6.85
N ARG A 196 10.58 27.52 5.61
CA ARG A 196 9.66 26.48 5.18
C ARG A 196 10.43 25.18 5.01
N VAL A 197 10.06 24.16 5.77
CA VAL A 197 10.76 22.87 5.81
C VAL A 197 9.86 21.77 5.31
N ASN A 198 10.41 20.95 4.43
CA ASN A 198 9.80 19.71 3.97
C ASN A 198 10.65 18.53 4.46
N ALA A 199 9.98 17.58 5.08
CA ALA A 199 10.61 16.40 5.63
C ALA A 199 9.83 15.13 5.25
N TRP A 200 10.45 13.99 5.41
CA TRP A 200 9.84 12.67 5.26
C TRP A 200 10.26 11.78 6.42
N ALA A 201 9.40 10.86 6.76
CA ALA A 201 9.72 9.82 7.74
C ALA A 201 9.28 8.46 7.19
N GLN A 202 10.05 7.43 7.53
CA GLN A 202 9.72 6.05 7.24
C GLN A 202 9.40 5.32 8.54
N TYR A 203 8.33 4.54 8.52
CA TYR A 203 7.88 3.80 9.67
C TYR A 203 7.30 2.45 9.27
N ARG A 204 7.16 1.58 10.24
CA ARG A 204 6.49 0.29 10.12
C ARG A 204 5.54 0.10 11.29
N VAL A 205 4.39 -0.49 11.06
CA VAL A 205 3.49 -0.89 12.15
C VAL A 205 4.04 -2.19 12.77
N THR A 206 4.31 -2.15 14.07
CA THR A 206 4.85 -3.29 14.85
C THR A 206 3.83 -3.87 15.80
N ASP A 207 2.91 -3.04 16.30
CA ASP A 207 1.84 -3.47 17.20
C ASP A 207 0.49 -2.97 16.67
N ILE A 208 -0.21 -3.87 15.99
CA ILE A 208 -1.50 -3.56 15.37
C ILE A 208 -2.61 -3.28 16.41
N ASN A 209 -2.52 -3.86 17.62
CA ASN A 209 -3.50 -3.60 18.67
C ASN A 209 -3.40 -2.16 19.18
N LYS A 210 -2.16 -1.68 19.38
CA LYS A 210 -1.95 -0.27 19.72
C LYS A 210 -2.41 0.64 18.59
N ALA A 211 -2.03 0.33 17.36
CA ALA A 211 -2.35 1.17 16.20
C ALA A 211 -3.86 1.31 15.93
N LEU A 212 -4.61 0.21 16.03
CA LEU A 212 -6.01 0.17 15.62
C LEU A 212 -7.03 0.22 16.76
N LEU A 213 -6.69 -0.28 17.98
CA LEU A 213 -7.62 -0.33 19.10
C LEU A 213 -7.40 0.77 20.12
N GLN A 214 -6.12 1.10 20.40
CA GLN A 214 -5.80 2.09 21.43
C GLN A 214 -5.71 3.50 20.87
N ASN A 215 -5.38 3.65 19.59
CA ASN A 215 -5.19 4.94 18.95
C ASN A 215 -6.15 5.11 17.76
N LYS A 216 -6.81 6.25 17.71
CA LYS A 216 -7.60 6.65 16.54
C LYS A 216 -6.69 7.33 15.54
N GLU A 217 -6.72 6.88 14.27
CA GLU A 217 -5.94 7.52 13.19
C GLU A 217 -4.44 7.66 13.56
N TYR A 218 -3.79 6.56 13.91
CA TYR A 218 -2.38 6.54 14.33
C TYR A 218 -1.44 7.23 13.35
N GLU A 219 -1.71 7.15 12.05
CA GLU A 219 -0.92 7.83 11.01
C GLU A 219 -0.97 9.35 11.14
N ARG A 220 -2.16 9.89 11.42
CA ARG A 220 -2.34 11.32 11.64
C ARG A 220 -1.66 11.78 12.93
N GLN A 221 -1.72 10.97 13.99
CA GLN A 221 -1.01 11.27 15.23
C GLN A 221 0.51 11.23 15.02
N LEU A 222 1.01 10.24 14.27
CA LEU A 222 2.41 10.15 13.91
C LEU A 222 2.87 11.37 13.10
N TYR A 223 2.08 11.80 12.13
CA TYR A 223 2.34 13.03 11.37
C TYR A 223 2.49 14.25 12.30
N VAL A 224 1.56 14.43 13.24
CA VAL A 224 1.59 15.53 14.21
C VAL A 224 2.83 15.44 15.12
N LEU A 225 3.22 14.24 15.54
CA LEU A 225 4.45 14.04 16.32
C LEU A 225 5.69 14.54 15.57
N PHE A 226 5.82 14.25 14.28
CA PHE A 226 6.92 14.75 13.48
C PHE A 226 6.86 16.26 13.30
N GLN A 227 5.68 16.83 13.07
CA GLN A 227 5.52 18.28 12.99
C GLN A 227 6.00 18.99 14.26
N LEU A 228 5.57 18.50 15.42
CA LEU A 228 5.91 19.10 16.70
C LEU A 228 7.41 18.96 17.01
N ALA A 229 7.99 17.78 16.78
CA ALA A 229 9.40 17.54 17.00
C ALA A 229 10.28 18.41 16.07
N LEU A 230 9.89 18.54 14.81
CA LEU A 230 10.57 19.39 13.83
C LEU A 230 10.52 20.86 14.27
N ARG A 231 9.35 21.34 14.69
CA ARG A 231 9.16 22.71 15.16
C ARG A 231 9.97 23.00 16.42
N GLU A 232 9.94 22.10 17.39
CA GLU A 232 10.65 22.24 18.65
C GLU A 232 12.17 22.31 18.41
N TYR A 233 12.69 21.44 17.56
CA TYR A 233 14.11 21.41 17.26
C TYR A 233 14.59 22.68 16.51
N ILE A 234 13.88 23.10 15.48
CA ILE A 234 14.27 24.26 14.68
C ILE A 234 14.13 25.56 15.48
N ALA A 235 13.07 25.71 16.29
CA ALA A 235 12.86 26.90 17.10
C ALA A 235 13.91 27.07 18.22
N ALA A 236 14.61 26.00 18.59
CA ALA A 236 15.68 26.05 19.57
C ALA A 236 17.02 26.57 19.03
N LEU A 237 17.21 26.60 17.71
CA LEU A 237 18.46 26.96 17.03
C LEU A 237 18.36 28.31 16.33
N ASN A 238 19.47 29.05 16.28
CA ASN A 238 19.62 30.17 15.35
C ASN A 238 19.76 29.65 13.93
N PHE A 239 19.53 30.52 12.96
CA PHE A 239 19.57 30.14 11.55
C PHE A 239 20.93 29.59 11.11
N ASP A 240 22.03 30.25 11.50
CA ASP A 240 23.39 29.80 11.18
C ASP A 240 23.72 28.44 11.84
N GLU A 241 23.33 28.28 13.11
CA GLU A 241 23.47 27.00 13.83
C GLU A 241 22.70 25.86 13.16
N LEU A 242 21.53 26.15 12.62
CA LEU A 242 20.71 25.17 11.89
C LEU A 242 21.40 24.69 10.61
N LEU A 243 22.02 25.60 9.86
CA LEU A 243 22.78 25.28 8.65
C LEU A 243 24.03 24.46 8.94
N GLU A 244 24.75 24.81 10.01
CA GLU A 244 25.94 24.06 10.45
C GLU A 244 25.57 22.65 10.94
N LYS A 245 24.47 22.51 11.70
CA LYS A 245 24.06 21.27 12.37
C LYS A 245 23.00 20.48 11.58
N LYS A 246 22.78 20.79 10.30
CA LYS A 246 21.76 20.14 9.47
C LYS A 246 21.83 18.60 9.50
N ASP A 247 23.04 18.04 9.55
CA ASP A 247 23.26 16.60 9.55
C ASP A 247 22.86 15.94 10.89
N ASN A 248 22.84 16.70 11.99
CA ASN A 248 22.43 16.23 13.31
C ASN A 248 20.92 16.33 13.55
N LEU A 249 20.19 17.05 12.70
CA LEU A 249 18.75 17.31 12.87
C LEU A 249 17.94 16.02 12.76
N ALA A 250 18.18 15.21 11.75
CA ALA A 250 17.46 13.96 11.54
C ALA A 250 17.64 12.96 12.71
N PRO A 251 18.86 12.66 13.22
CA PRO A 251 19.04 11.81 14.39
C PRO A 251 18.38 12.34 15.66
N ALA A 252 18.40 13.66 15.87
CA ALA A 252 17.80 14.28 17.05
C ALA A 252 16.28 14.14 17.06
N ILE A 253 15.62 14.42 15.92
CA ILE A 253 14.17 14.24 15.78
C ILE A 253 13.79 12.77 15.91
N LEU A 254 14.55 11.87 15.29
CA LEU A 254 14.30 10.44 15.38
C LEU A 254 14.29 9.98 16.85
N LYS A 255 15.29 10.39 17.62
CA LYS A 255 15.38 10.09 19.06
C LYS A 255 14.20 10.65 19.86
N ALA A 256 13.76 11.86 19.56
CA ALA A 256 12.65 12.52 20.25
C ALA A 256 11.29 11.86 19.96
N VAL A 257 11.11 11.30 18.75
CA VAL A 257 9.83 10.73 18.30
C VAL A 257 9.72 9.24 18.60
N THR A 258 10.81 8.48 18.67
CA THR A 258 10.81 7.01 18.78
C THR A 258 9.90 6.50 19.89
N ALA A 259 10.06 6.95 21.13
CA ALA A 259 9.24 6.48 22.24
C ALA A 259 7.73 6.80 22.09
N LYS A 260 7.44 7.97 21.53
CA LYS A 260 6.04 8.40 21.26
C LYS A 260 5.42 7.61 20.10
N ALA A 261 6.20 7.30 19.07
CA ALA A 261 5.78 6.47 17.95
C ALA A 261 5.51 5.02 18.38
N GLU A 262 6.32 4.46 19.27
CA GLU A 262 6.10 3.13 19.85
C GLU A 262 4.80 3.04 20.67
N ALA A 263 4.39 4.13 21.31
CA ALA A 263 3.08 4.21 21.97
C ALA A 263 1.91 4.15 20.98
N LEU A 264 2.13 4.58 19.72
CA LEU A 264 1.16 4.44 18.63
C LEU A 264 1.19 3.06 17.95
N GLY A 265 2.06 2.14 18.40
CA GLY A 265 2.26 0.83 17.77
C GLY A 265 3.09 0.87 16.49
N THR A 266 3.86 1.94 16.27
CA THR A 266 4.71 2.13 15.10
C THR A 266 6.18 2.22 15.48
N HIS A 267 7.04 1.69 14.63
CA HIS A 267 8.48 1.85 14.74
C HIS A 267 9.00 2.72 13.60
N VAL A 268 9.65 3.84 13.95
CA VAL A 268 10.22 4.76 12.96
C VAL A 268 11.61 4.26 12.57
N THR A 269 11.80 3.99 11.28
CA THR A 269 13.06 3.46 10.72
C THR A 269 13.96 4.54 10.16
N GLY A 270 13.39 5.68 9.76
CA GLY A 270 14.15 6.78 9.19
C GLY A 270 13.40 8.10 9.23
N PHE A 271 14.16 9.18 9.32
CA PHE A 271 13.68 10.55 9.16
C PHE A 271 14.70 11.34 8.35
N GLY A 272 14.21 12.16 7.43
CA GLY A 272 15.08 13.00 6.61
C GLY A 272 14.41 14.32 6.24
N ILE A 273 15.25 15.36 6.10
CA ILE A 273 14.81 16.63 5.53
C ILE A 273 14.97 16.55 4.03
N ARG A 274 13.92 16.90 3.31
CA ARG A 274 13.96 16.98 1.86
C ARG A 274 14.60 18.29 1.42
N ASP A 275 14.09 19.40 1.94
CA ASP A 275 14.58 20.74 1.66
C ASP A 275 14.22 21.71 2.79
N ILE A 276 14.98 22.81 2.83
CA ILE A 276 14.74 23.98 3.67
C ILE A 276 14.65 25.18 2.73
N ILE A 277 13.47 25.75 2.62
CA ILE A 277 13.19 26.86 1.74
C ILE A 277 13.25 28.16 2.55
N LEU A 278 14.08 29.09 2.09
CA LEU A 278 14.24 30.42 2.66
C LEU A 278 13.29 31.41 1.98
N PRO A 279 12.77 32.40 2.72
CA PRO A 279 12.14 33.56 2.09
C PRO A 279 13.09 34.26 1.13
N GLY A 280 12.55 34.85 0.07
CA GLY A 280 13.34 35.50 -0.99
C GLY A 280 14.36 36.51 -0.45
N ASP A 281 13.91 37.41 0.42
CA ASP A 281 14.75 38.48 1.00
C ASP A 281 15.96 37.92 1.80
N VAL A 282 15.74 36.88 2.59
CA VAL A 282 16.80 36.19 3.39
C VAL A 282 17.79 35.51 2.45
N LYS A 283 17.29 34.86 1.40
CA LYS A 283 18.10 34.18 0.38
C LYS A 283 18.99 35.17 -0.35
N ASP A 284 18.47 36.35 -0.69
CA ASP A 284 19.20 37.40 -1.40
C ASP A 284 20.31 38.02 -0.55
N ILE A 285 20.03 38.26 0.74
CA ILE A 285 21.04 38.73 1.70
C ILE A 285 22.16 37.68 1.86
N MET A 286 21.81 36.42 2.03
CA MET A 286 22.82 35.34 2.15
C MET A 286 23.68 35.21 0.89
N ASN A 287 23.07 35.30 -0.30
CA ASN A 287 23.81 35.28 -1.55
C ASN A 287 24.80 36.45 -1.64
N GLN A 288 24.41 37.66 -1.19
CA GLN A 288 25.30 38.82 -1.13
C GLN A 288 26.48 38.57 -0.18
N VAL A 289 26.23 38.06 1.02
CA VAL A 289 27.29 37.70 2.00
C VAL A 289 28.24 36.65 1.40
N LEU A 290 27.72 35.59 0.82
CA LEU A 290 28.53 34.52 0.20
C LEU A 290 29.38 35.06 -0.95
N VAL A 291 28.83 35.94 -1.80
CA VAL A 291 29.56 36.59 -2.89
C VAL A 291 30.67 37.47 -2.33
N ALA A 292 30.41 38.24 -1.26
CA ALA A 292 31.41 39.08 -0.62
C ALA A 292 32.55 38.27 -0.01
N GLU A 293 32.26 37.17 0.70
CA GLU A 293 33.24 36.25 1.25
C GLU A 293 34.10 35.61 0.15
N LYS A 294 33.46 35.09 -0.93
CA LYS A 294 34.20 34.49 -2.05
C LYS A 294 35.11 35.49 -2.76
N LYS A 295 34.65 36.73 -2.92
CA LYS A 295 35.47 37.82 -3.45
C LYS A 295 36.66 38.14 -2.54
N ALA A 296 36.44 38.20 -1.21
CA ALA A 296 37.54 38.41 -0.25
C ALA A 296 38.55 37.28 -0.32
N GLN A 297 38.12 36.01 -0.33
CA GLN A 297 38.99 34.83 -0.48
C GLN A 297 39.79 34.89 -1.79
N ALA A 298 39.11 35.18 -2.92
CA ALA A 298 39.77 35.33 -4.22
C ALA A 298 40.85 36.43 -4.20
N ASN A 299 40.55 37.58 -3.60
CA ASN A 299 41.50 38.67 -3.47
C ASN A 299 42.75 38.31 -2.60
N ILE A 300 42.53 37.54 -1.53
CA ILE A 300 43.66 37.07 -0.70
C ILE A 300 44.52 36.10 -1.53
N ILE A 301 43.92 35.19 -2.27
CA ILE A 301 44.66 34.24 -3.14
C ILE A 301 45.44 35.03 -4.21
N MET A 302 44.76 35.98 -4.93
CA MET A 302 45.41 36.80 -5.95
C MET A 302 46.61 37.54 -5.39
N ARG A 303 46.48 38.24 -4.24
CA ARG A 303 47.58 38.98 -3.62
C ARG A 303 48.72 38.05 -3.21
N ARG A 304 48.40 36.83 -2.72
CA ARG A 304 49.43 35.83 -2.39
C ARG A 304 50.19 35.39 -3.62
N GLU A 305 49.51 35.12 -4.69
CA GLU A 305 50.10 34.73 -5.98
C GLU A 305 50.91 35.88 -6.62
N GLU A 306 50.40 37.11 -6.58
CA GLU A 306 51.17 38.32 -7.01
C GLU A 306 52.46 38.47 -6.20
N THR A 307 52.36 38.32 -4.89
CA THR A 307 53.55 38.43 -4.03
C THR A 307 54.55 37.31 -4.32
N ALA A 308 54.09 36.06 -4.53
CA ALA A 308 54.93 34.93 -4.87
C ALA A 308 55.57 35.14 -6.27
N SER A 309 54.80 35.62 -7.24
CA SER A 309 55.29 35.97 -8.58
C SER A 309 56.31 37.05 -8.54
N THR A 310 56.04 38.16 -7.81
CA THR A 310 56.98 39.26 -7.65
C THR A 310 58.29 38.84 -6.99
N ARG A 311 58.23 37.97 -5.94
CA ARG A 311 59.43 37.37 -5.30
C ARG A 311 60.22 36.52 -6.28
N SER A 312 59.50 35.69 -7.08
CA SER A 312 60.12 34.87 -8.10
C SER A 312 60.82 35.70 -9.17
N LEU A 313 60.16 36.76 -9.63
CA LEU A 313 60.79 37.73 -10.57
C LEU A 313 62.01 38.41 -9.98
N LEU A 314 61.92 38.84 -8.70
CA LEU A 314 63.09 39.48 -8.00
C LEU A 314 64.25 38.49 -7.88
N ASN A 315 63.99 37.23 -7.52
CA ASN A 315 65.02 36.21 -7.44
C ASN A 315 65.60 35.93 -8.85
N THR A 316 64.77 35.88 -9.86
CA THR A 316 65.25 35.73 -11.26
C THR A 316 66.08 36.91 -11.72
N ALA A 317 65.67 38.14 -11.37
CA ALA A 317 66.44 39.37 -11.69
C ALA A 317 67.84 39.35 -11.00
N LYS A 318 67.91 38.95 -9.71
CA LYS A 318 69.21 38.79 -8.99
C LYS A 318 70.09 37.77 -9.65
N LEU A 319 69.55 36.60 -10.07
CA LEU A 319 70.34 35.60 -10.77
C LEU A 319 70.82 36.04 -12.15
N MET A 320 70.11 36.97 -12.77
CA MET A 320 70.49 37.56 -14.06
C MET A 320 71.59 38.64 -13.85
N GLU A 321 71.58 39.37 -12.75
CA GLU A 321 72.59 40.35 -12.38
C GLU A 321 73.97 39.69 -12.24
N ASP A 322 73.98 38.49 -11.62
CA ASP A 322 75.20 37.72 -11.36
C ASP A 322 75.65 36.89 -12.59
N ASN A 323 74.84 36.76 -13.62
CA ASN A 323 75.14 35.91 -14.78
C ASN A 323 74.66 36.53 -16.13
N PRO A 324 75.53 37.26 -16.87
CA PRO A 324 75.23 37.89 -18.14
C PRO A 324 74.72 36.91 -19.23
N MET A 325 75.13 35.66 -19.16
CA MET A 325 74.70 34.66 -20.13
C MET A 325 73.24 34.28 -19.93
N LEU A 326 72.78 34.19 -18.67
CA LEU A 326 71.39 33.92 -18.30
C LEU A 326 70.48 35.09 -18.74
N PHE A 327 70.95 36.31 -18.59
CA PHE A 327 70.24 37.49 -19.10
C PHE A 327 69.98 37.41 -20.60
N LYS A 328 71.00 37.03 -21.37
CA LYS A 328 70.93 36.92 -22.81
C LYS A 328 70.01 35.77 -23.28
N LEU A 329 69.98 34.66 -22.55
CA LEU A 329 69.05 33.55 -22.80
C LEU A 329 67.57 33.98 -22.56
N LYS A 330 67.34 34.72 -21.47
CA LYS A 330 66.00 35.23 -21.17
C LYS A 330 65.51 36.28 -22.16
N GLU A 331 66.42 37.14 -22.65
CA GLU A 331 66.12 38.10 -23.74
C GLU A 331 65.70 37.36 -25.03
N MET A 332 66.39 36.28 -25.38
CA MET A 332 65.96 35.44 -26.53
C MET A 332 64.62 34.79 -26.30
N GLU A 333 64.32 34.25 -25.11
CA GLU A 333 63.00 33.64 -24.76
C GLU A 333 61.87 34.67 -24.87
N TYR A 334 62.09 35.92 -24.47
CA TYR A 334 61.12 36.99 -24.61
C TYR A 334 60.91 37.39 -26.07
N VAL A 335 61.94 37.42 -26.87
CA VAL A 335 61.86 37.70 -28.34
C VAL A 335 61.13 36.58 -29.03
N GLU A 336 61.38 35.35 -28.66
CA GLU A 336 60.65 34.16 -29.18
C GLU A 336 59.15 34.25 -28.87
N LYS A 337 58.78 34.54 -27.61
CA LYS A 337 57.37 34.72 -27.19
C LYS A 337 56.68 35.91 -27.85
N ILE A 338 57.41 36.96 -28.19
CA ILE A 338 56.91 38.09 -28.93
C ILE A 338 56.69 37.67 -30.40
N ALA A 339 57.64 36.94 -30.97
CA ALA A 339 57.56 36.48 -32.34
C ALA A 339 56.39 35.50 -32.58
N GLU A 340 56.09 34.60 -31.58
CA GLU A 340 54.95 33.66 -31.64
C GLU A 340 53.60 34.39 -31.62
N LYS A 341 53.50 35.56 -31.01
CA LYS A 341 52.22 36.31 -30.86
C LYS A 341 51.99 37.31 -31.98
N ILE A 342 52.99 37.64 -32.80
CA ILE A 342 52.91 38.68 -33.82
C ILE A 342 53.01 38.01 -35.20
N SER A 343 51.87 37.94 -35.89
CA SER A 343 51.82 37.40 -37.26
C SER A 343 52.32 38.38 -38.36
N ASN A 344 52.40 39.71 -38.05
CA ASN A 344 52.91 40.73 -38.96
C ASN A 344 53.58 41.88 -38.21
N ILE A 345 54.82 42.13 -38.44
CA ILE A 345 55.56 43.30 -37.95
C ILE A 345 55.74 44.29 -39.11
N SER A 346 55.06 45.43 -39.07
CA SER A 346 55.32 46.54 -39.99
C SER A 346 56.23 47.55 -39.30
N LEU A 347 57.47 47.61 -39.72
CA LEU A 347 58.45 48.60 -39.25
C LEU A 347 58.46 49.84 -40.18
N SER A 348 57.89 50.93 -39.73
CA SER A 348 58.02 52.21 -40.35
C SER A 348 58.74 53.18 -39.42
N GLY A 349 60.03 53.40 -39.67
CA GLY A 349 60.82 54.36 -38.90
C GLY A 349 62.35 54.17 -39.11
N ASN A 350 63.10 55.23 -38.88
CA ASN A 350 64.55 55.38 -39.12
C ASN A 350 65.40 54.22 -38.60
N GLY A 351 66.34 53.77 -39.39
CA GLY A 351 67.19 52.59 -39.38
C GLY A 351 67.79 52.09 -38.07
N MET A 352 67.71 52.80 -36.94
CA MET A 352 68.27 52.36 -35.63
C MET A 352 67.61 51.12 -35.02
N LEU A 353 66.32 50.95 -35.25
CA LEU A 353 65.56 49.74 -34.72
C LEU A 353 65.79 48.52 -35.56
N ILE A 354 66.02 48.68 -36.88
CA ILE A 354 66.36 47.56 -37.77
C ILE A 354 67.76 47.03 -37.47
N ASP A 355 68.72 47.92 -37.17
CA ASP A 355 70.06 47.48 -36.79
C ASP A 355 70.13 46.81 -35.42
N GLN A 356 69.32 47.21 -34.46
CA GLN A 356 69.22 46.52 -33.17
C GLN A 356 68.57 45.13 -33.35
N LEU A 357 67.50 44.98 -34.10
CA LEU A 357 66.93 43.67 -34.41
C LEU A 357 67.88 42.79 -35.23
N ARG A 358 68.63 43.35 -36.14
CA ARG A 358 69.70 42.67 -36.89
C ARG A 358 70.80 42.12 -36.00
N GLN A 359 71.24 42.91 -34.98
CA GLN A 359 72.23 42.45 -34.01
C GLN A 359 71.74 41.27 -33.13
N ILE A 360 70.44 41.24 -32.82
CA ILE A 360 69.81 40.15 -32.06
C ILE A 360 69.72 38.87 -32.89
N PHE A 361 69.36 38.96 -34.17
CA PHE A 361 69.16 37.81 -35.04
C PHE A 361 70.41 37.32 -35.78
N ILE A 362 71.48 38.12 -35.91
CA ILE A 362 72.66 37.81 -36.72
C ILE A 362 73.92 37.51 -35.85
N SER A 363 73.86 37.67 -34.51
CA SER A 363 74.97 37.29 -33.69
C SER A 363 75.02 35.77 -33.50
N ARG A 364 75.70 35.12 -34.43
CA ARG A 364 76.29 33.81 -34.21
C ARG A 364 77.62 33.98 -33.52
#